data_a1db01f27b060d40da8a753bfcd85bf2
#
_entry.id   a1db01f27b060d40da8a753bfcd85bf2
#
_cell.length_a   1.000
_cell.length_b   1.000
_cell.length_c   1.000
_cell.angle_alpha   90.00
_cell.angle_beta   90.00
_cell.angle_gamma   90.00
#
_symmetry.space_group_name_H-M   'P 1'
#
loop_
_entity.id
_entity.type
_entity.pdbx_description
1 polymer ?
#
loop_
_entity_poly.entity_id
_entity_poly.type
_entity_poly.pdbx_seq_one_letter_code
_entity_poly.pdbx_strand_id
1 'polypeptide(L)'
;LVIAAGPFINNITSMINVKLPVHNELHTKMAFQDYLGIVERDAPFMIWDDPVQLSWLPDERAELEGDESTRWLLEEFPGGMHFRPDGGVDSPILLMQLSYGIDVVEPVWPPQFDPFVSDILLRGMIPMIPGLSNYIGRMRRPFVDGGYYCKTSDNWPLIGPLPVQGAFVIGAFAGYGLMASQAAGELLATHVVGH
;
A
#
# COMPACT_ATOMS: atom_id res chain seq x y z
N LEU A 1 -13.45 11.18 24.94
CA LEU A 1 -13.60 10.42 23.71
C LEU A 1 -12.29 10.49 22.91
N VAL A 2 -11.72 9.34 22.53
CA VAL A 2 -10.59 9.27 21.60
C VAL A 2 -11.07 8.61 20.30
N ILE A 3 -10.82 9.25 19.17
CA ILE A 3 -11.17 8.76 17.83
C ILE A 3 -9.89 8.26 17.15
N ALA A 4 -9.83 6.95 16.92
CA ALA A 4 -8.70 6.22 16.29
C ALA A 4 -9.21 5.30 15.17
N ALA A 5 -10.05 5.83 14.28
CA ALA A 5 -10.83 5.05 13.32
C ALA A 5 -10.12 4.81 11.98
N GLY A 6 -8.80 5.11 11.88
CA GLY A 6 -8.02 4.89 10.66
C GLY A 6 -8.65 5.56 9.44
N PRO A 7 -8.86 4.83 8.33
CA PRO A 7 -9.41 5.40 7.10
C PRO A 7 -10.85 5.91 7.25
N PHE A 8 -11.59 5.42 8.25
CA PHE A 8 -12.98 5.82 8.52
C PHE A 8 -13.08 6.98 9.52
N ILE A 9 -11.99 7.70 9.77
CA ILE A 9 -11.92 8.74 10.80
C ILE A 9 -12.97 9.84 10.56
N ASN A 10 -13.16 10.28 9.32
CA ASN A 10 -14.17 11.29 8.98
C ASN A 10 -15.61 10.78 9.12
N ASN A 11 -15.86 9.47 8.99
CA ASN A 11 -17.17 8.89 9.25
C ASN A 11 -17.54 9.02 10.73
N ILE A 12 -16.57 8.84 11.63
CA ILE A 12 -16.79 8.96 13.07
C ILE A 12 -16.81 10.43 13.53
N THR A 13 -15.88 11.26 13.05
CA THR A 13 -15.84 12.67 13.46
C THR A 13 -17.03 13.47 12.94
N SER A 14 -17.64 13.08 11.82
CA SER A 14 -18.86 13.70 11.32
C SER A 14 -20.05 13.55 12.27
N MET A 15 -20.07 12.50 13.11
CA MET A 15 -21.13 12.29 14.12
C MET A 15 -21.09 13.37 15.22
N ILE A 16 -19.97 14.07 15.36
CA ILE A 16 -19.81 15.21 16.27
C ILE A 16 -19.58 16.53 15.51
N ASN A 17 -19.99 16.58 14.24
CA ASN A 17 -19.89 17.75 13.36
C ASN A 17 -18.44 18.26 13.16
N VAL A 18 -17.45 17.37 13.15
CA VAL A 18 -16.05 17.68 12.85
C VAL A 18 -15.66 17.02 11.53
N LYS A 19 -15.03 17.79 10.64
CA LYS A 19 -14.41 17.28 9.40
C LYS A 19 -12.91 17.49 9.50
N LEU A 20 -12.16 16.41 9.32
CA LEU A 20 -10.69 16.44 9.31
C LEU A 20 -10.15 16.57 7.89
N PRO A 21 -8.99 17.24 7.69
CA PRO A 21 -8.36 17.41 6.38
C PRO A 21 -7.58 16.16 5.98
N VAL A 22 -8.27 15.05 5.88
CA VAL A 22 -7.67 13.76 5.50
C VAL A 22 -8.30 13.21 4.23
N HIS A 23 -7.52 12.42 3.53
CA HIS A 23 -7.91 11.61 2.39
C HIS A 23 -7.34 10.20 2.51
N ASN A 24 -7.86 9.27 1.72
CA ASN A 24 -7.38 7.89 1.71
C ASN A 24 -6.88 7.52 0.32
N GLU A 25 -5.79 6.75 0.30
CA GLU A 25 -5.23 6.10 -0.89
C GLU A 25 -5.20 4.60 -0.64
N LEU A 26 -5.63 3.79 -1.61
CA LEU A 26 -5.55 2.34 -1.48
C LEU A 26 -4.19 1.85 -1.95
N HIS A 27 -3.42 1.27 -1.03
CA HIS A 27 -2.12 0.66 -1.33
C HIS A 27 -2.22 -0.85 -1.30
N THR A 28 -1.70 -1.50 -2.33
CA THR A 28 -1.79 -2.95 -2.52
C THR A 28 -0.43 -3.61 -2.42
N LYS A 29 -0.44 -4.85 -1.97
CA LYS A 29 0.73 -5.72 -1.88
C LYS A 29 0.35 -7.12 -2.32
N MET A 30 1.37 -7.88 -2.72
CA MET A 30 1.22 -9.28 -3.08
C MET A 30 2.25 -10.12 -2.33
N ALA A 31 1.80 -11.25 -1.81
CA ALA A 31 2.67 -12.30 -1.34
C ALA A 31 2.52 -13.53 -2.25
N PHE A 32 3.62 -14.13 -2.67
CA PHE A 32 3.60 -15.37 -3.43
C PHE A 32 4.76 -16.28 -3.06
N GLN A 33 4.64 -17.55 -3.43
CA GLN A 33 5.65 -18.55 -3.14
C GLN A 33 6.70 -18.60 -4.25
N ASP A 34 7.94 -18.24 -3.93
CA ASP A 34 9.12 -18.37 -4.80
C ASP A 34 9.62 -19.83 -4.83
N TYR A 35 8.83 -20.72 -5.47
CA TYR A 35 9.16 -22.15 -5.55
C TYR A 35 10.29 -22.47 -6.53
N LEU A 36 10.74 -21.50 -7.34
CA LEU A 36 11.89 -21.65 -8.22
C LEU A 36 13.19 -21.18 -7.53
N GLY A 37 13.10 -20.55 -6.35
CA GLY A 37 14.26 -20.04 -5.64
C GLY A 37 15.00 -18.94 -6.39
N ILE A 38 14.25 -18.03 -7.01
CA ILE A 38 14.82 -16.91 -7.79
C ILE A 38 15.50 -15.89 -6.88
N VAL A 39 14.96 -15.71 -5.67
CA VAL A 39 15.44 -14.72 -4.70
C VAL A 39 16.05 -15.42 -3.49
N GLU A 40 17.30 -15.11 -3.20
CA GLU A 40 17.97 -15.61 -1.99
C GLU A 40 17.20 -15.19 -0.73
N ARG A 41 17.13 -16.10 0.25
CA ARG A 41 16.33 -15.87 1.47
C ARG A 41 16.89 -14.81 2.41
N ASP A 42 18.17 -14.51 2.30
CA ASP A 42 18.89 -13.45 3.00
C ASP A 42 18.94 -12.12 2.22
N ALA A 43 18.28 -12.06 1.06
CA ALA A 43 18.17 -10.80 0.32
C ALA A 43 17.57 -9.71 1.20
N PRO A 44 18.14 -8.49 1.19
CA PRO A 44 17.64 -7.40 1.97
C PRO A 44 16.29 -6.90 1.46
N PHE A 45 15.62 -6.06 2.25
CA PHE A 45 14.55 -5.23 1.73
C PHE A 45 15.11 -4.29 0.65
N MET A 46 14.56 -4.37 -0.55
CA MET A 46 15.02 -3.57 -1.69
C MET A 46 13.88 -2.69 -2.23
N ILE A 47 14.27 -1.49 -2.65
CA ILE A 47 13.38 -0.51 -3.27
C ILE A 47 13.97 -0.13 -4.62
N TRP A 48 13.13 -0.15 -5.66
CA TRP A 48 13.42 0.43 -6.97
C TRP A 48 12.69 1.75 -7.09
N ASP A 49 13.42 2.85 -7.07
CA ASP A 49 12.85 4.19 -6.95
C ASP A 49 12.65 4.89 -8.31
N ASP A 50 13.21 4.33 -9.39
CA ASP A 50 12.98 4.82 -10.74
C ASP A 50 11.60 4.39 -11.26
N PRO A 51 10.99 5.16 -12.17
CA PRO A 51 9.79 4.75 -12.90
C PRO A 51 9.97 3.40 -13.59
N VAL A 52 8.89 2.65 -13.71
CA VAL A 52 8.91 1.28 -14.22
C VAL A 52 7.97 1.14 -15.41
N GLN A 53 8.49 0.60 -16.53
CA GLN A 53 7.65 0.07 -17.60
C GLN A 53 7.49 -1.44 -17.43
N LEU A 54 6.24 -1.90 -17.42
CA LEU A 54 5.94 -3.32 -17.31
C LEU A 54 6.38 -4.06 -18.58
N SER A 55 7.03 -5.20 -18.39
CA SER A 55 7.51 -6.04 -19.50
C SER A 55 6.38 -6.92 -20.02
N TRP A 56 5.95 -6.67 -21.25
CA TRP A 56 4.92 -7.43 -21.95
C TRP A 56 5.53 -8.15 -23.16
N LEU A 57 5.07 -9.37 -23.43
CA LEU A 57 5.39 -10.06 -24.68
C LEU A 57 4.70 -9.32 -25.85
N PRO A 58 5.22 -9.44 -27.09
CA PRO A 58 4.64 -8.75 -28.25
C PRO A 58 3.14 -9.01 -28.44
N ASP A 59 2.70 -10.25 -28.27
CA ASP A 59 1.29 -10.64 -28.43
C ASP A 59 0.42 -10.06 -27.30
N GLU A 60 0.89 -10.14 -26.06
CA GLU A 60 0.22 -9.50 -24.90
C GLU A 60 0.09 -7.99 -25.09
N ARG A 61 1.17 -7.35 -25.55
CA ARG A 61 1.18 -5.92 -25.82
C ARG A 61 0.14 -5.54 -26.88
N ALA A 62 0.03 -6.33 -27.96
CA ALA A 62 -0.95 -6.09 -29.01
C ALA A 62 -2.40 -6.23 -28.50
N GLU A 63 -2.67 -7.18 -27.61
CA GLU A 63 -3.96 -7.34 -26.95
C GLU A 63 -4.29 -6.12 -26.07
N LEU A 64 -3.35 -5.68 -25.22
CA LEU A 64 -3.53 -4.51 -24.35
C LEU A 64 -3.72 -3.21 -25.13
N GLU A 65 -3.03 -3.03 -26.26
CA GLU A 65 -3.20 -1.88 -27.16
C GLU A 65 -4.60 -1.86 -27.83
N GLY A 66 -5.16 -3.03 -28.07
CA GLY A 66 -6.47 -3.22 -28.70
C GLY A 66 -7.66 -2.92 -27.79
N ASP A 67 -7.48 -2.92 -26.49
CA ASP A 67 -8.54 -2.70 -25.50
C ASP A 67 -8.30 -1.40 -24.72
N GLU A 68 -9.23 -0.46 -24.83
CA GLU A 68 -9.16 0.84 -24.14
C GLU A 68 -9.09 0.69 -22.60
N SER A 69 -9.72 -0.34 -22.06
CA SER A 69 -9.76 -0.59 -20.60
C SER A 69 -8.45 -1.09 -20.03
N THR A 70 -7.55 -1.63 -20.86
CA THR A 70 -6.25 -2.20 -20.44
C THR A 70 -5.05 -1.42 -20.95
N ARG A 71 -5.23 -0.47 -21.87
CA ARG A 71 -4.15 0.30 -22.50
C ARG A 71 -3.26 1.02 -21.50
N TRP A 72 -3.79 1.45 -20.35
CA TRP A 72 -3.05 2.09 -19.26
C TRP A 72 -1.92 1.19 -18.69
N LEU A 73 -2.02 -0.14 -18.83
CA LEU A 73 -0.97 -1.08 -18.43
C LEU A 73 0.30 -0.97 -19.26
N LEU A 74 0.26 -0.24 -20.37
CA LEU A 74 1.41 0.04 -21.24
C LEU A 74 2.10 1.36 -20.90
N GLU A 75 1.54 2.14 -20.00
CA GLU A 75 2.10 3.41 -19.54
C GLU A 75 3.26 3.16 -18.56
N GLU A 76 3.97 4.22 -18.25
CA GLU A 76 5.02 4.21 -17.25
C GLU A 76 4.40 4.27 -15.85
N PHE A 77 4.80 3.33 -14.99
CA PHE A 77 4.39 3.26 -13.60
C PHE A 77 5.34 4.07 -12.71
N PRO A 78 4.86 4.64 -11.60
CA PRO A 78 5.71 5.37 -10.68
C PRO A 78 6.78 4.46 -10.05
N GLY A 79 7.90 5.05 -9.62
CA GLY A 79 8.89 4.37 -8.79
C GLY A 79 8.35 4.00 -7.42
N GLY A 80 9.20 3.36 -6.60
CA GLY A 80 8.82 2.89 -5.27
C GLY A 80 8.38 1.43 -5.22
N MET A 81 8.63 0.67 -6.29
CA MET A 81 8.50 -0.78 -6.24
C MET A 81 9.45 -1.34 -5.20
N HIS A 82 8.93 -2.11 -4.25
CA HIS A 82 9.77 -2.73 -3.24
C HIS A 82 9.37 -4.17 -2.95
N PHE A 83 10.34 -4.94 -2.47
CA PHE A 83 10.11 -6.32 -2.10
C PHE A 83 11.06 -6.77 -0.98
N ARG A 84 10.69 -7.88 -0.38
CA ARG A 84 11.55 -8.63 0.54
C ARG A 84 11.14 -10.09 0.60
N PRO A 85 12.07 -10.99 0.97
CA PRO A 85 11.70 -12.28 1.55
C PRO A 85 10.90 -12.08 2.83
N ASP A 86 9.90 -12.93 3.08
CA ASP A 86 9.03 -12.85 4.25
C ASP A 86 8.83 -14.21 4.90
N GLY A 87 8.50 -14.24 6.21
CA GLY A 87 8.23 -15.48 6.95
C GLY A 87 9.47 -16.25 7.45
N GLY A 88 10.64 -15.62 7.46
CA GLY A 88 11.89 -16.21 7.98
C GLY A 88 12.67 -17.04 6.96
N VAL A 89 13.77 -17.65 7.42
CA VAL A 89 14.78 -18.29 6.54
C VAL A 89 14.27 -19.51 5.77
N ASP A 90 13.31 -20.22 6.34
CA ASP A 90 12.73 -21.44 5.73
C ASP A 90 11.47 -21.16 4.91
N SER A 91 11.00 -19.92 4.89
CA SER A 91 9.80 -19.54 4.16
C SER A 91 10.12 -19.23 2.70
N PRO A 92 9.40 -19.78 1.73
CA PRO A 92 9.59 -19.43 0.31
C PRO A 92 8.84 -18.16 -0.08
N ILE A 93 8.25 -17.43 0.86
CA ILE A 93 7.37 -16.29 0.53
C ILE A 93 8.19 -15.05 0.16
N LEU A 94 7.79 -14.42 -0.94
CA LEU A 94 8.19 -13.06 -1.31
C LEU A 94 6.99 -12.13 -1.13
N LEU A 95 7.25 -10.97 -0.53
CA LEU A 95 6.29 -9.88 -0.41
C LEU A 95 6.72 -8.76 -1.36
N MET A 96 5.78 -8.30 -2.20
CA MET A 96 5.98 -7.24 -3.18
C MET A 96 4.92 -6.16 -3.02
N GLN A 97 5.32 -4.92 -3.24
CA GLN A 97 4.42 -3.77 -3.22
C GLN A 97 4.87 -2.73 -4.25
N LEU A 98 3.89 -2.14 -4.93
CA LEU A 98 4.04 -0.93 -5.73
C LEU A 98 2.83 -0.02 -5.47
N SER A 99 3.10 1.23 -5.19
CA SER A 99 2.06 2.23 -5.05
C SER A 99 1.78 2.84 -6.43
N TYR A 100 0.81 2.29 -7.14
CA TYR A 100 0.31 2.82 -8.41
C TYR A 100 -1.18 3.12 -8.27
N GLY A 101 -1.71 4.03 -9.10
CA GLY A 101 -3.12 4.41 -9.04
C GLY A 101 -3.52 4.98 -7.67
N ILE A 102 -2.65 5.80 -7.08
CA ILE A 102 -2.81 6.40 -5.75
C ILE A 102 -3.82 7.55 -5.75
N ASP A 103 -4.95 7.36 -6.41
CA ASP A 103 -6.05 8.31 -6.37
C ASP A 103 -6.68 8.36 -4.98
N VAL A 104 -7.24 9.53 -4.69
CA VAL A 104 -8.05 9.69 -3.47
C VAL A 104 -9.32 8.87 -3.62
N VAL A 105 -9.55 7.97 -2.68
CA VAL A 105 -10.69 7.06 -2.68
C VAL A 105 -11.48 7.14 -1.38
N GLU A 106 -12.79 6.90 -1.47
CA GLU A 106 -13.61 6.66 -0.27
C GLU A 106 -13.36 5.24 0.24
N PRO A 107 -13.10 5.07 1.55
CA PRO A 107 -12.78 3.76 2.09
C PRO A 107 -14.02 2.87 2.15
N VAL A 108 -13.87 1.64 1.65
CA VAL A 108 -14.89 0.59 1.72
C VAL A 108 -14.32 -0.65 2.40
N TRP A 109 -15.17 -1.46 3.01
CA TRP A 109 -14.72 -2.70 3.63
C TRP A 109 -15.59 -3.89 3.18
N PRO A 110 -15.00 -4.99 2.71
CA PRO A 110 -13.56 -5.20 2.46
C PRO A 110 -13.04 -4.34 1.30
N PRO A 111 -11.71 -4.02 1.29
CA PRO A 111 -11.10 -3.33 0.15
C PRO A 111 -11.26 -4.13 -1.14
N GLN A 112 -11.44 -3.42 -2.25
CA GLN A 112 -11.48 -4.02 -3.58
C GLN A 112 -10.18 -3.72 -4.30
N PHE A 113 -9.54 -4.75 -4.84
CA PHE A 113 -8.26 -4.63 -5.53
C PHE A 113 -8.45 -4.74 -7.04
N ASP A 114 -7.57 -4.07 -7.77
CA ASP A 114 -7.46 -4.20 -9.21
C ASP A 114 -7.17 -5.68 -9.58
N PRO A 115 -7.89 -6.26 -10.53
CA PRO A 115 -7.63 -7.64 -10.96
C PRO A 115 -6.23 -7.85 -11.53
N PHE A 116 -5.57 -6.81 -12.03
CA PHE A 116 -4.21 -6.86 -12.60
C PHE A 116 -3.09 -6.72 -11.57
N VAL A 117 -3.39 -6.48 -10.28
CA VAL A 117 -2.38 -6.26 -9.22
C VAL A 117 -1.25 -7.28 -9.27
N SER A 118 -1.58 -8.57 -9.40
CA SER A 118 -0.57 -9.64 -9.38
C SER A 118 0.40 -9.56 -10.57
N ASP A 119 -0.12 -9.26 -11.76
CA ASP A 119 0.71 -9.11 -12.95
C ASP A 119 1.53 -7.82 -12.92
N ILE A 120 0.94 -6.72 -12.46
CA ILE A 120 1.63 -5.44 -12.31
C ILE A 120 2.81 -5.57 -11.34
N LEU A 121 2.59 -6.15 -10.16
CA LEU A 121 3.62 -6.31 -9.16
C LEU A 121 4.73 -7.26 -9.61
N LEU A 122 4.38 -8.38 -10.24
CA LEU A 122 5.37 -9.31 -10.77
C LEU A 122 6.21 -8.65 -11.88
N ARG A 123 5.55 -8.06 -12.89
CA ARG A 123 6.21 -7.46 -14.05
C ARG A 123 7.01 -6.21 -13.69
N GLY A 124 6.51 -5.41 -12.75
CA GLY A 124 7.22 -4.25 -12.23
C GLY A 124 8.51 -4.60 -11.48
N MET A 125 8.60 -5.82 -10.90
CA MET A 125 9.80 -6.28 -10.21
C MET A 125 10.86 -6.89 -11.15
N ILE A 126 10.50 -7.28 -12.37
CA ILE A 126 11.42 -7.92 -13.32
C ILE A 126 12.64 -7.05 -13.66
N PRO A 127 12.55 -5.72 -13.83
CA PRO A 127 13.74 -4.90 -14.07
C PRO A 127 14.80 -5.04 -12.97
N MET A 128 14.38 -5.14 -11.71
CA MET A 128 15.30 -5.35 -10.57
C MET A 128 15.77 -6.81 -10.48
N ILE A 129 14.87 -7.77 -10.74
CA ILE A 129 15.14 -9.21 -10.61
C ILE A 129 14.66 -9.94 -11.87
N PRO A 130 15.50 -9.97 -12.93
CA PRO A 130 15.08 -10.54 -14.24
C PRO A 130 14.59 -11.99 -14.17
N GLY A 131 15.10 -12.78 -13.21
CA GLY A 131 14.67 -14.17 -13.00
C GLY A 131 13.19 -14.34 -12.69
N LEU A 132 12.54 -13.31 -12.16
CA LEU A 132 11.08 -13.34 -11.88
C LEU A 132 10.23 -13.47 -13.13
N SER A 133 10.77 -13.17 -14.32
CA SER A 133 10.09 -13.42 -15.60
C SER A 133 9.67 -14.88 -15.78
N ASN A 134 10.34 -15.83 -15.14
CA ASN A 134 9.97 -17.25 -15.14
C ASN A 134 8.62 -17.54 -14.48
N TYR A 135 8.06 -16.60 -13.73
CA TYR A 135 6.74 -16.72 -13.10
C TYR A 135 5.60 -16.19 -13.96
N ILE A 136 5.86 -15.53 -15.07
CA ILE A 136 4.80 -15.05 -15.98
C ILE A 136 3.96 -16.25 -16.44
N GLY A 137 2.65 -16.19 -16.22
CA GLY A 137 1.70 -17.27 -16.49
C GLY A 137 1.86 -18.53 -15.63
N ARG A 138 2.78 -18.54 -14.66
CA ARG A 138 3.09 -19.72 -13.81
C ARG A 138 3.03 -19.43 -12.31
N MET A 139 2.74 -18.21 -11.93
CA MET A 139 2.64 -17.82 -10.52
C MET A 139 1.51 -18.59 -9.83
N ARG A 140 1.83 -19.29 -8.74
CA ARG A 140 0.88 -20.12 -8.00
C ARG A 140 0.12 -19.26 -7.01
N ARG A 141 -1.18 -19.07 -7.24
CA ARG A 141 -2.15 -18.45 -6.32
C ARG A 141 -1.55 -17.34 -5.44
N PRO A 142 -1.19 -16.18 -6.01
CA PRO A 142 -0.70 -15.07 -5.22
C PRO A 142 -1.77 -14.64 -4.22
N PHE A 143 -1.33 -14.23 -3.05
CA PHE A 143 -2.19 -13.61 -2.05
C PHE A 143 -2.08 -12.10 -2.21
N VAL A 144 -3.14 -11.47 -2.70
CA VAL A 144 -3.24 -10.01 -2.81
C VAL A 144 -3.93 -9.48 -1.55
N ASP A 145 -3.33 -8.47 -0.95
CA ASP A 145 -3.82 -7.77 0.22
C ASP A 145 -3.52 -6.27 0.07
N GLY A 146 -4.04 -5.47 0.98
CA GLY A 146 -3.78 -4.04 0.96
C GLY A 146 -4.52 -3.31 2.07
N GLY A 147 -4.35 -2.00 2.08
CA GLY A 147 -5.01 -1.15 3.06
C GLY A 147 -5.00 0.31 2.63
N TYR A 148 -5.84 1.07 3.29
CA TYR A 148 -5.91 2.51 3.05
C TYR A 148 -4.82 3.22 3.83
N TYR A 149 -4.04 4.03 3.13
CA TYR A 149 -3.21 5.06 3.73
C TYR A 149 -4.06 6.30 3.95
N CYS A 150 -4.48 6.50 5.18
CA CYS A 150 -5.15 7.73 5.60
C CYS A 150 -4.09 8.81 5.81
N LYS A 151 -4.19 9.90 5.08
CA LYS A 151 -3.15 10.93 4.96
C LYS A 151 -3.73 12.32 5.10
N THR A 152 -2.92 13.24 5.61
CA THR A 152 -3.07 14.69 5.42
C THR A 152 -2.30 15.13 4.18
N SER A 153 -2.49 16.34 3.71
CA SER A 153 -1.77 16.89 2.54
C SER A 153 -0.26 17.01 2.75
N ASP A 154 0.20 17.11 3.99
CA ASP A 154 1.61 17.21 4.37
C ASP A 154 2.18 15.91 4.93
N ASN A 155 1.40 14.82 4.92
CA ASN A 155 1.73 13.51 5.48
C ASN A 155 2.03 13.50 7.00
N TRP A 156 1.69 14.55 7.75
CA TRP A 156 1.81 14.53 9.20
C TRP A 156 0.55 13.94 9.85
N PRO A 157 0.70 13.17 10.92
CA PRO A 157 -0.43 12.58 11.62
C PRO A 157 -1.23 13.65 12.37
N LEU A 158 -2.50 13.37 12.61
CA LEU A 158 -3.37 14.16 13.47
C LEU A 158 -3.39 13.54 14.86
N ILE A 159 -2.84 14.25 15.85
CA ILE A 159 -2.79 13.80 17.25
C ILE A 159 -3.12 14.99 18.14
N GLY A 160 -4.19 14.89 18.92
CA GLY A 160 -4.53 15.95 19.88
C GLY A 160 -6.02 16.22 20.02
N PRO A 161 -6.38 17.38 20.65
CA PRO A 161 -7.77 17.73 20.91
C PRO A 161 -8.51 18.12 19.62
N LEU A 162 -9.79 17.79 19.59
CA LEU A 162 -10.74 18.28 18.59
C LEU A 162 -11.45 19.54 19.09
N PRO A 163 -12.14 20.31 18.20
CA PRO A 163 -12.93 21.47 18.60
C PRO A 163 -14.08 21.17 19.58
N VAL A 164 -14.40 19.90 19.79
CA VAL A 164 -15.43 19.44 20.73
C VAL A 164 -14.78 19.08 22.04
N GLN A 165 -15.22 19.71 23.13
CA GLN A 165 -14.67 19.50 24.46
C GLN A 165 -14.65 18.02 24.89
N GLY A 166 -13.48 17.53 25.30
CA GLY A 166 -13.28 16.16 25.74
C GLY A 166 -13.19 15.15 24.58
N ALA A 167 -13.11 15.62 23.33
CA ALA A 167 -12.86 14.79 22.17
C ALA A 167 -11.42 14.98 21.65
N PHE A 168 -10.79 13.88 21.30
CA PHE A 168 -9.39 13.82 20.81
C PHE A 168 -9.32 12.91 19.60
N VAL A 169 -8.30 13.13 18.78
CA VAL A 169 -8.04 12.34 17.59
C VAL A 169 -6.62 11.77 17.60
N ILE A 170 -6.46 10.58 17.05
CA ILE A 170 -5.18 9.99 16.68
C ILE A 170 -5.35 9.24 15.37
N GLY A 171 -4.65 9.66 14.32
CA GLY A 171 -4.80 9.06 12.99
C GLY A 171 -3.99 9.74 11.91
N ALA A 172 -4.30 9.41 10.66
CA ALA A 172 -3.64 9.92 9.45
C ALA A 172 -2.12 9.65 9.41
N PHE A 173 -1.72 8.43 9.76
CA PHE A 173 -0.31 8.02 9.80
C PHE A 173 0.25 7.56 8.45
N ALA A 174 -0.48 7.71 7.36
CA ALA A 174 -0.06 7.18 6.06
C ALA A 174 0.38 5.70 6.17
N GLY A 175 1.63 5.39 5.77
CA GLY A 175 2.19 4.04 5.83
C GLY A 175 3.10 3.75 7.05
N TYR A 176 3.33 4.72 7.93
CA TYR A 176 4.29 4.58 9.05
C TYR A 176 3.65 4.45 10.44
N GLY A 177 2.32 4.24 10.51
CA GLY A 177 1.58 4.21 11.76
C GLY A 177 2.10 3.20 12.78
N LEU A 178 2.52 2.01 12.35
CA LEU A 178 3.07 1.00 13.25
C LEU A 178 4.34 1.50 13.95
N MET A 179 5.25 2.14 13.21
CA MET A 179 6.51 2.66 13.76
C MET A 179 6.29 3.85 14.69
N ALA A 180 5.30 4.70 14.40
CA ALA A 180 5.02 5.91 15.16
C ALA A 180 4.05 5.69 16.33
N SER A 181 3.40 4.55 16.44
CA SER A 181 2.27 4.31 17.36
C SER A 181 2.59 4.56 18.83
N GLN A 182 3.78 4.20 19.27
CA GLN A 182 4.19 4.37 20.68
C GLN A 182 4.30 5.87 21.04
N ALA A 183 5.08 6.62 20.27
CA ALA A 183 5.25 8.06 20.48
C ALA A 183 3.92 8.82 20.31
N ALA A 184 3.11 8.42 19.35
CA ALA A 184 1.80 9.00 19.11
C ALA A 184 0.82 8.78 20.28
N GLY A 185 0.85 7.57 20.86
CA GLY A 185 0.05 7.23 22.03
C GLY A 185 0.48 8.04 23.26
N GLU A 186 1.78 8.20 23.48
CA GLU A 186 2.33 9.02 24.57
C GLU A 186 1.94 10.49 24.41
N LEU A 187 2.11 11.05 23.20
CA LEU A 187 1.70 12.42 22.90
C LEU A 187 0.19 12.64 23.12
N LEU A 188 -0.64 11.70 22.66
CA LEU A 188 -2.08 11.79 22.88
C LEU A 188 -2.41 11.76 24.38
N ALA A 189 -1.73 10.91 25.15
CA ALA A 189 -1.95 10.81 26.59
C ALA A 189 -1.67 12.14 27.29
N THR A 190 -0.61 12.88 26.91
CA THR A 190 -0.33 14.22 27.48
C THR A 190 -1.47 15.19 27.21
N HIS A 191 -2.04 15.17 26.00
CA HIS A 191 -3.21 16.00 25.68
C HIS A 191 -4.45 15.63 26.50
N VAL A 192 -4.66 14.33 26.76
CA VAL A 192 -5.84 13.84 27.51
C VAL A 192 -5.76 14.22 28.99
N VAL A 193 -4.56 14.14 29.60
CA VAL A 193 -4.36 14.44 31.00
C VAL A 193 -4.08 15.93 31.28
N GLY A 194 -3.86 16.73 30.25
CA GLY A 194 -3.70 18.20 30.37
C GLY A 194 -2.31 18.64 30.80
N HIS A 195 -1.27 17.94 30.39
CA HIS A 195 0.15 18.31 30.61
C HIS A 195 0.78 18.95 29.39
#